data_b0a225585d28d50988513afed9359e09
#
_entry.id   b0a225585d28d50988513afed9359e09
#
_cell.length_a   1.000
_cell.length_b   1.000
_cell.length_c   1.000
_cell.angle_alpha   90.00
_cell.angle_beta   90.00
_cell.angle_gamma   90.00
#
_symmetry.space_group_name_H-M   'P 1'
#
loop_
_entity.id
_entity.type
_entity.pdbx_description
1 polymer ?
#
loop_
_entity_poly.entity_id
_entity_poly.type
_entity_poly.pdbx_seq_one_letter_code
_entity_poly.pdbx_strand_id
1 'polypeptide(L)'
;AHLIFWTLIPSTTNHNLPLDTIEALAWGSNLDWGFNKHPPMSAFFPEVFYQIFGSQDWVYYLLSQIFVIISFYYVFKFSNEILNNKLLGLISVLLIEAIYFYNFTTPEFNVNVCQLPFWSLTVYYSWKIYSGNEIKFSDCFLVGLFAAFGFLSKYLFIYLLFSIDLLFIYLIFLRKDRKFDFKYLITIEVFLIVLVPHLIWLISKRSCKTKVVNSSMYLAVD
;
A
#
# COMPACT_ATOMS: atom_id res chain seq x y z
N ALA A 1 -2.97 -2.70 -22.89
CA ALA A 1 -3.22 -4.15 -23.10
C ALA A 1 -3.41 -4.87 -21.76
N HIS A 2 -2.43 -4.84 -20.80
CA HIS A 2 -2.43 -5.56 -19.52
C HIS A 2 -3.73 -5.38 -18.72
N LEU A 3 -4.14 -4.14 -18.44
CA LEU A 3 -5.36 -3.82 -17.69
C LEU A 3 -6.60 -4.48 -18.30
N ILE A 4 -6.78 -4.36 -19.63
CA ILE A 4 -7.96 -4.91 -20.31
C ILE A 4 -7.95 -6.43 -20.27
N PHE A 5 -6.82 -7.05 -20.57
CA PHE A 5 -6.67 -8.50 -20.63
C PHE A 5 -6.93 -9.14 -19.25
N TRP A 6 -6.26 -8.66 -18.21
CA TRP A 6 -6.37 -9.22 -16.85
C TRP A 6 -7.62 -8.78 -16.08
N THR A 7 -8.40 -7.85 -16.63
CA THR A 7 -9.76 -7.57 -16.15
C THR A 7 -10.77 -8.49 -16.85
N LEU A 8 -10.74 -8.59 -18.18
CA LEU A 8 -11.78 -9.28 -18.93
C LEU A 8 -11.70 -10.81 -18.82
N ILE A 9 -10.49 -11.39 -18.88
CA ILE A 9 -10.36 -12.85 -18.83
C ILE A 9 -10.94 -13.40 -17.53
N PRO A 10 -10.47 -13.00 -16.34
CA PRO A 10 -11.03 -13.57 -15.11
C PRO A 10 -12.53 -13.23 -14.93
N SER A 11 -12.99 -12.07 -15.42
CA SER A 11 -14.41 -11.70 -15.37
C SER A 11 -15.32 -12.62 -16.20
N THR A 12 -14.78 -13.23 -17.25
CA THR A 12 -15.55 -14.11 -18.14
C THR A 12 -15.35 -15.59 -17.88
N THR A 13 -14.25 -15.97 -17.23
CA THR A 13 -13.88 -17.38 -16.98
C THR A 13 -14.20 -17.85 -15.57
N ASN A 14 -14.16 -16.94 -14.60
CA ASN A 14 -14.42 -17.28 -13.20
C ASN A 14 -15.91 -17.18 -12.90
N HIS A 15 -16.43 -18.16 -12.17
CA HIS A 15 -17.83 -18.18 -11.71
C HIS A 15 -18.04 -17.43 -10.39
N ASN A 16 -16.96 -17.21 -9.62
CA ASN A 16 -16.98 -16.52 -8.34
C ASN A 16 -15.74 -15.63 -8.20
N LEU A 17 -15.84 -14.62 -7.36
CA LEU A 17 -14.69 -13.83 -6.96
C LEU A 17 -13.67 -14.68 -6.17
N PRO A 18 -12.38 -14.36 -6.25
CA PRO A 18 -11.36 -14.97 -5.42
C PRO A 18 -11.63 -14.75 -3.92
N LEU A 19 -11.14 -15.68 -3.09
CA LEU A 19 -11.48 -15.73 -1.66
C LEU A 19 -11.04 -14.47 -0.91
N ASP A 20 -9.81 -13.99 -1.12
CA ASP A 20 -9.30 -12.80 -0.45
C ASP A 20 -10.09 -11.53 -0.84
N THR A 21 -10.61 -11.47 -2.06
CA THR A 21 -11.47 -10.37 -2.52
C THR A 21 -12.83 -10.40 -1.81
N ILE A 22 -13.44 -11.59 -1.65
CA ILE A 22 -14.69 -11.76 -0.91
C ILE A 22 -14.49 -11.39 0.56
N GLU A 23 -13.38 -11.82 1.17
CA GLU A 23 -13.04 -11.49 2.56
C GLU A 23 -12.85 -9.98 2.74
N ALA A 24 -12.18 -9.32 1.80
CA ALA A 24 -11.98 -7.87 1.80
C ALA A 24 -13.32 -7.10 1.72
N LEU A 25 -14.25 -7.55 0.88
CA LEU A 25 -15.61 -6.99 0.79
C LEU A 25 -16.41 -7.18 2.08
N ALA A 26 -16.35 -8.38 2.66
CA ALA A 26 -17.03 -8.67 3.93
C ALA A 26 -16.52 -7.79 5.08
N TRP A 27 -15.24 -7.46 5.09
CA TRP A 27 -14.68 -6.51 6.05
C TRP A 27 -15.04 -5.07 5.72
N GLY A 28 -15.00 -4.69 4.44
CA GLY A 28 -15.30 -3.35 3.96
C GLY A 28 -16.71 -2.88 4.33
N SER A 29 -17.69 -3.78 4.36
CA SER A 29 -19.08 -3.47 4.73
C SER A 29 -19.23 -2.85 6.12
N ASN A 30 -18.28 -3.06 7.03
CA ASN A 30 -18.27 -2.48 8.37
C ASN A 30 -17.44 -1.18 8.48
N LEU A 31 -16.61 -0.85 7.48
CA LEU A 31 -15.70 0.32 7.45
C LEU A 31 -14.93 0.55 8.77
N ASP A 32 -14.48 -0.53 9.40
CA ASP A 32 -13.70 -0.46 10.64
C ASP A 32 -12.24 -0.09 10.34
N TRP A 33 -11.58 0.60 11.26
CA TRP A 33 -10.19 1.06 11.09
C TRP A 33 -9.15 -0.05 11.27
N GLY A 34 -9.56 -1.28 11.23
CA GLY A 34 -8.71 -2.46 11.23
C GLY A 34 -9.48 -3.74 11.37
N PHE A 35 -8.87 -4.84 10.98
CA PHE A 35 -9.47 -6.17 10.98
C PHE A 35 -8.56 -7.18 11.69
N ASN A 36 -9.07 -8.38 11.97
CA ASN A 36 -8.31 -9.37 12.74
C ASN A 36 -7.00 -9.81 12.06
N LYS A 37 -6.99 -9.85 10.74
CA LYS A 37 -5.83 -10.30 9.94
C LYS A 37 -5.00 -9.14 9.39
N HIS A 38 -5.67 -8.05 8.97
CA HIS A 38 -5.06 -7.03 8.11
C HIS A 38 -5.44 -5.60 8.52
N PRO A 39 -4.62 -4.61 8.16
CA PRO A 39 -4.97 -3.20 8.26
C PRO A 39 -6.12 -2.84 7.31
N PRO A 40 -6.73 -1.62 7.42
CA PRO A 40 -8.03 -1.32 6.82
C PRO A 40 -8.03 -1.11 5.31
N MET A 41 -6.93 -0.68 4.67
CA MET A 41 -6.95 -0.23 3.27
C MET A 41 -7.35 -1.29 2.27
N SER A 42 -6.96 -2.56 2.51
CA SER A 42 -7.36 -3.67 1.63
C SER A 42 -8.86 -3.95 1.63
N ALA A 43 -9.59 -3.49 2.64
CA ALA A 43 -11.05 -3.57 2.72
C ALA A 43 -11.72 -2.28 2.24
N PHE A 44 -11.11 -1.11 2.48
CA PHE A 44 -11.69 0.18 2.09
C PHE A 44 -11.77 0.37 0.57
N PHE A 45 -10.76 -0.06 -0.18
CA PHE A 45 -10.80 0.10 -1.63
C PHE A 45 -11.90 -0.72 -2.31
N PRO A 46 -12.07 -2.02 -2.02
CA PRO A 46 -13.21 -2.79 -2.53
C PRO A 46 -14.56 -2.19 -2.13
N GLU A 47 -14.71 -1.71 -0.89
CA GLU A 47 -15.94 -1.08 -0.44
C GLU A 47 -16.26 0.20 -1.21
N VAL A 48 -15.28 1.08 -1.44
CA VAL A 48 -15.48 2.27 -2.28
C VAL A 48 -15.95 1.90 -3.69
N PHE A 49 -15.37 0.86 -4.28
CA PHE A 49 -15.78 0.39 -5.60
C PHE A 49 -17.18 -0.24 -5.56
N TYR A 50 -17.52 -0.96 -4.50
CA TYR A 50 -18.87 -1.47 -4.29
C TYR A 50 -19.91 -0.34 -4.22
N GLN A 51 -19.64 0.71 -3.48
CA GLN A 51 -20.54 1.87 -3.35
C GLN A 51 -20.77 2.61 -4.68
N ILE A 52 -19.78 2.59 -5.58
CA ILE A 52 -19.87 3.28 -6.89
C ILE A 52 -20.51 2.39 -7.95
N PHE A 53 -20.14 1.11 -8.03
CA PHE A 53 -20.47 0.20 -9.14
C PHE A 53 -21.42 -0.95 -8.75
N GLY A 54 -21.69 -1.13 -7.45
CA GLY A 54 -22.47 -2.25 -6.95
C GLY A 54 -21.72 -3.60 -6.94
N SER A 55 -22.44 -4.69 -6.90
CA SER A 55 -21.94 -6.06 -6.73
C SER A 55 -21.48 -6.72 -8.04
N GLN A 56 -20.85 -5.96 -8.94
CA GLN A 56 -20.41 -6.50 -10.23
C GLN A 56 -18.98 -7.08 -10.12
N ASP A 57 -18.76 -8.34 -10.37
CA ASP A 57 -17.48 -9.04 -10.19
C ASP A 57 -16.34 -8.43 -10.99
N TRP A 58 -16.58 -8.01 -12.24
CA TRP A 58 -15.56 -7.40 -13.10
C TRP A 58 -14.93 -6.14 -12.50
N VAL A 59 -15.64 -5.44 -11.62
CA VAL A 59 -15.19 -4.20 -10.98
C VAL A 59 -13.99 -4.46 -10.07
N TYR A 60 -13.98 -5.59 -9.36
CA TYR A 60 -12.90 -5.94 -8.43
C TYR A 60 -11.65 -6.41 -9.16
N TYR A 61 -11.82 -7.09 -10.31
CA TYR A 61 -10.69 -7.35 -11.21
C TYR A 61 -10.12 -6.05 -11.78
N LEU A 62 -10.99 -5.10 -12.18
CA LEU A 62 -10.57 -3.78 -12.64
C LEU A 62 -9.81 -3.02 -11.55
N LEU A 63 -10.34 -2.99 -10.31
CA LEU A 63 -9.67 -2.37 -9.16
C LEU A 63 -8.26 -2.91 -9.00
N SER A 64 -8.12 -4.23 -9.00
CA SER A 64 -6.83 -4.89 -8.89
C SER A 64 -5.86 -4.45 -9.99
N GLN A 65 -6.31 -4.44 -11.23
CA GLN A 65 -5.47 -4.06 -12.37
C GLN A 65 -5.13 -2.56 -12.40
N ILE A 66 -6.00 -1.68 -11.89
CA ILE A 66 -5.67 -0.26 -11.68
C ILE A 66 -4.46 -0.12 -10.75
N PHE A 67 -4.42 -0.87 -9.66
CA PHE A 67 -3.31 -0.85 -8.70
C PHE A 67 -1.99 -1.33 -9.33
N VAL A 68 -2.05 -2.39 -10.15
CA VAL A 68 -0.90 -2.88 -10.91
C VAL A 68 -0.39 -1.84 -11.90
N ILE A 69 -1.29 -1.21 -12.67
CA ILE A 69 -0.91 -0.20 -13.69
C ILE A 69 -0.32 1.05 -13.05
N ILE A 70 -0.84 1.51 -11.91
CA ILE A 70 -0.23 2.61 -11.16
C ILE A 70 1.20 2.24 -10.76
N SER A 71 1.41 1.01 -10.26
CA SER A 71 2.75 0.53 -9.91
C SER A 71 3.68 0.50 -11.14
N PHE A 72 3.24 -0.05 -12.27
CA PHE A 72 4.02 -0.09 -13.51
C PHE A 72 4.38 1.31 -14.02
N TYR A 73 3.45 2.25 -13.95
CA TYR A 73 3.70 3.63 -14.35
C TYR A 73 4.82 4.28 -13.52
N TYR A 74 4.80 4.10 -12.19
CA TYR A 74 5.83 4.69 -11.34
C TYR A 74 7.16 3.96 -11.41
N VAL A 75 7.17 2.64 -11.67
CA VAL A 75 8.40 1.90 -12.00
C VAL A 75 9.00 2.41 -13.31
N PHE A 76 8.17 2.60 -14.36
CA PHE A 76 8.62 3.19 -15.63
C PHE A 76 9.26 4.56 -15.39
N LYS A 77 8.56 5.43 -14.65
CA LYS A 77 8.98 6.80 -14.39
C LYS A 77 10.30 6.84 -13.60
N PHE A 78 10.40 6.04 -12.55
CA PHE A 78 11.59 5.90 -11.73
C PHE A 78 12.79 5.38 -12.54
N SER A 79 12.61 4.30 -13.30
CA SER A 79 13.66 3.71 -14.12
C SER A 79 14.11 4.65 -15.24
N ASN A 80 13.18 5.38 -15.86
CA ASN A 80 13.49 6.37 -16.89
C ASN A 80 14.31 7.55 -16.33
N GLU A 81 14.02 8.01 -15.12
CA GLU A 81 14.77 9.09 -14.48
C GLU A 81 16.18 8.65 -14.08
N ILE A 82 16.35 7.42 -13.54
CA ILE A 82 17.67 6.91 -13.14
C ILE A 82 18.54 6.58 -14.35
N LEU A 83 17.98 5.87 -15.32
CA LEU A 83 18.73 5.37 -16.47
C LEU A 83 18.82 6.40 -17.61
N ASN A 84 18.10 7.51 -17.48
CA ASN A 84 17.97 8.56 -18.49
C ASN A 84 17.67 8.02 -19.90
N ASN A 85 16.85 6.97 -19.98
CA ASN A 85 16.54 6.27 -21.22
C ASN A 85 15.14 5.65 -21.15
N LYS A 86 14.21 6.12 -22.01
CA LYS A 86 12.82 5.66 -22.07
C LYS A 86 12.69 4.19 -22.44
N LEU A 87 13.59 3.68 -23.31
CA LEU A 87 13.56 2.28 -23.71
C LEU A 87 13.93 1.36 -22.53
N LEU A 88 14.95 1.72 -21.76
CA LEU A 88 15.32 0.98 -20.55
C LEU A 88 14.23 1.05 -19.49
N GLY A 89 13.56 2.19 -19.36
CA GLY A 89 12.38 2.32 -18.50
C GLY A 89 11.24 1.35 -18.92
N LEU A 90 10.98 1.25 -20.21
CA LEU A 90 9.99 0.28 -20.74
C LEU A 90 10.42 -1.17 -20.48
N ILE A 91 11.68 -1.49 -20.73
CA ILE A 91 12.23 -2.84 -20.46
C ILE A 91 12.06 -3.19 -18.97
N SER A 92 12.30 -2.24 -18.06
CA SER A 92 12.11 -2.47 -16.61
C SER A 92 10.66 -2.88 -16.28
N VAL A 93 9.67 -2.26 -16.92
CA VAL A 93 8.26 -2.64 -16.74
C VAL A 93 7.97 -4.01 -17.34
N LEU A 94 8.48 -4.30 -18.55
CA LEU A 94 8.29 -5.59 -19.19
C LEU A 94 8.92 -6.74 -18.40
N LEU A 95 10.06 -6.50 -17.75
CA LEU A 95 10.69 -7.48 -16.86
C LEU A 95 9.84 -7.80 -15.63
N ILE A 96 9.20 -6.78 -15.04
CA ILE A 96 8.27 -6.98 -13.93
C ILE A 96 7.00 -7.68 -14.41
N GLU A 97 6.45 -7.27 -15.56
CA GLU A 97 5.28 -7.91 -16.16
C GLU A 97 5.55 -9.39 -16.50
N ALA A 98 6.79 -9.76 -16.82
CA ALA A 98 7.15 -11.16 -17.07
C ALA A 98 7.11 -12.05 -15.81
N ILE A 99 7.04 -11.48 -14.61
CA ILE A 99 6.95 -12.23 -13.35
C ILE A 99 5.53 -12.78 -13.18
N TYR A 100 5.39 -14.06 -12.86
CA TYR A 100 4.12 -14.76 -12.64
C TYR A 100 3.15 -14.00 -11.71
N PHE A 101 3.65 -13.39 -10.64
CA PHE A 101 2.85 -12.64 -9.70
C PHE A 101 2.04 -11.52 -10.36
N TYR A 102 2.65 -10.73 -11.24
CA TYR A 102 1.99 -9.57 -11.87
C TYR A 102 0.96 -9.94 -12.95
N ASN A 103 0.89 -11.19 -13.33
CA ASN A 103 -0.06 -11.70 -14.32
C ASN A 103 -1.13 -12.56 -13.65
N PHE A 104 -0.75 -13.72 -13.15
CA PHE A 104 -1.69 -14.75 -12.72
C PHE A 104 -2.20 -14.55 -11.28
N THR A 105 -1.46 -13.86 -10.44
CA THR A 105 -1.85 -13.64 -9.03
C THR A 105 -2.61 -12.33 -8.84
N THR A 106 -2.27 -11.29 -9.60
CA THR A 106 -2.85 -9.95 -9.42
C THR A 106 -4.32 -9.77 -9.82
N PRO A 107 -4.99 -10.65 -10.57
CA PRO A 107 -6.45 -10.54 -10.70
C PRO A 107 -7.18 -10.61 -9.37
N GLU A 108 -6.67 -11.36 -8.39
CA GLU A 108 -7.20 -11.37 -7.03
C GLU A 108 -6.80 -10.11 -6.26
N PHE A 109 -7.79 -9.24 -5.94
CA PHE A 109 -7.52 -8.10 -5.09
C PHE A 109 -7.33 -8.54 -3.64
N ASN A 110 -6.13 -8.38 -3.14
CA ASN A 110 -5.74 -8.71 -1.77
C ASN A 110 -4.73 -7.68 -1.22
N VAL A 111 -4.27 -7.90 0.01
CA VAL A 111 -3.31 -6.99 0.68
C VAL A 111 -1.99 -6.83 -0.08
N ASN A 112 -1.57 -7.86 -0.86
CA ASN A 112 -0.33 -7.79 -1.64
C ASN A 112 -0.51 -6.86 -2.84
N VAL A 113 -1.63 -6.96 -3.54
CA VAL A 113 -1.98 -6.07 -4.65
C VAL A 113 -2.26 -4.67 -4.15
N CYS A 114 -2.99 -4.54 -3.04
CA CYS A 114 -3.31 -3.26 -2.43
C CYS A 114 -2.06 -2.42 -2.11
N GLN A 115 -0.97 -3.03 -1.66
CA GLN A 115 0.25 -2.29 -1.33
C GLN A 115 1.11 -1.90 -2.56
N LEU A 116 0.95 -2.53 -3.74
CA LEU A 116 1.83 -2.35 -4.90
C LEU A 116 2.04 -0.88 -5.33
N PRO A 117 0.98 -0.09 -5.55
CA PRO A 117 1.16 1.31 -5.96
C PRO A 117 1.88 2.11 -4.88
N PHE A 118 1.64 1.84 -3.61
CA PHE A 118 2.27 2.56 -2.51
C PHE A 118 3.76 2.24 -2.39
N TRP A 119 4.20 1.01 -2.72
CA TRP A 119 5.62 0.66 -2.85
C TRP A 119 6.31 1.53 -3.90
N SER A 120 5.77 1.55 -5.11
CA SER A 120 6.37 2.28 -6.22
C SER A 120 6.33 3.80 -6.01
N LEU A 121 5.23 4.33 -5.47
CA LEU A 121 5.08 5.74 -5.13
C LEU A 121 6.04 6.18 -4.03
N THR A 122 6.13 5.43 -2.94
CA THR A 122 7.03 5.75 -1.82
C THR A 122 8.50 5.76 -2.29
N VAL A 123 8.92 4.74 -3.04
CA VAL A 123 10.27 4.68 -3.61
C VAL A 123 10.53 5.84 -4.57
N TYR A 124 9.59 6.13 -5.48
CA TYR A 124 9.74 7.20 -6.46
C TYR A 124 9.88 8.58 -5.81
N TYR A 125 9.00 8.93 -4.86
CA TYR A 125 9.08 10.24 -4.20
C TYR A 125 10.26 10.33 -3.22
N SER A 126 10.68 9.24 -2.58
CA SER A 126 11.94 9.19 -1.82
C SER A 126 13.15 9.44 -2.72
N TRP A 127 13.16 8.87 -3.94
CA TRP A 127 14.16 9.16 -4.96
C TRP A 127 14.15 10.64 -5.38
N LYS A 128 12.99 11.26 -5.55
CA LYS A 128 12.89 12.70 -5.88
C LYS A 128 13.45 13.58 -4.78
N ILE A 129 13.24 13.25 -3.52
CA ILE A 129 13.87 13.92 -2.38
C ILE A 129 15.39 13.76 -2.43
N TYR A 130 15.87 12.54 -2.73
CA TYR A 130 17.29 12.25 -2.82
C TYR A 130 17.97 12.93 -4.03
N SER A 131 17.37 12.85 -5.23
CA SER A 131 17.99 13.34 -6.47
C SER A 131 17.82 14.85 -6.69
N GLY A 132 16.83 15.48 -6.05
CA GLY A 132 16.52 16.89 -6.21
C GLY A 132 17.61 17.80 -5.61
N ASN A 133 17.86 18.97 -6.21
CA ASN A 133 18.74 19.99 -5.66
C ASN A 133 18.18 20.61 -4.38
N GLU A 134 16.85 20.74 -4.31
CA GLU A 134 16.11 21.25 -3.15
C GLU A 134 15.03 20.27 -2.72
N ILE A 135 14.85 20.13 -1.41
CA ILE A 135 13.81 19.31 -0.82
C ILE A 135 12.48 20.07 -0.92
N LYS A 136 11.52 19.52 -1.66
CA LYS A 136 10.18 20.08 -1.80
C LYS A 136 9.27 19.57 -0.72
N PHE A 137 8.47 20.48 -0.14
CA PHE A 137 7.42 20.13 0.82
C PHE A 137 6.46 19.06 0.26
N SER A 138 6.04 19.22 -1.01
CA SER A 138 5.14 18.29 -1.68
C SER A 138 5.68 16.85 -1.73
N ASP A 139 6.98 16.68 -1.98
CA ASP A 139 7.57 15.36 -2.09
C ASP A 139 7.63 14.68 -0.72
N CYS A 140 7.99 15.43 0.33
CA CYS A 140 7.96 14.93 1.71
C CYS A 140 6.54 14.55 2.18
N PHE A 141 5.54 15.40 1.87
CA PHE A 141 4.14 15.12 2.14
C PHE A 141 3.68 13.83 1.46
N LEU A 142 4.00 13.67 0.16
CA LEU A 142 3.60 12.49 -0.62
C LEU A 142 4.28 11.21 -0.13
N VAL A 143 5.56 11.27 0.27
CA VAL A 143 6.24 10.11 0.89
C VAL A 143 5.50 9.70 2.16
N GLY A 144 5.20 10.64 3.06
CA GLY A 144 4.49 10.34 4.30
C GLY A 144 3.10 9.74 4.07
N LEU A 145 2.34 10.31 3.11
CA LEU A 145 1.01 9.84 2.74
C LEU A 145 1.03 8.43 2.16
N PHE A 146 1.89 8.17 1.17
CA PHE A 146 1.96 6.85 0.53
C PHE A 146 2.60 5.80 1.44
N ALA A 147 3.55 6.19 2.28
CA ALA A 147 4.08 5.34 3.34
C ALA A 147 2.98 4.87 4.30
N ALA A 148 2.11 5.79 4.74
CA ALA A 148 0.99 5.46 5.61
C ALA A 148 -0.02 4.53 4.94
N PHE A 149 -0.42 4.82 3.70
CA PHE A 149 -1.34 3.97 2.94
C PHE A 149 -0.74 2.59 2.66
N GLY A 150 0.54 2.50 2.35
CA GLY A 150 1.24 1.23 2.19
C GLY A 150 1.26 0.41 3.48
N PHE A 151 1.57 1.04 4.61
CA PHE A 151 1.53 0.39 5.92
C PHE A 151 0.11 -0.05 6.32
N LEU A 152 -0.90 0.79 6.04
CA LEU A 152 -2.31 0.49 6.25
C LEU A 152 -2.88 -0.54 5.24
N SER A 153 -2.15 -0.86 4.18
CA SER A 153 -2.47 -1.98 3.28
C SER A 153 -1.91 -3.30 3.80
N LYS A 154 -0.66 -3.28 4.28
CA LYS A 154 0.01 -4.46 4.85
C LYS A 154 1.15 -4.04 5.79
N TYR A 155 1.19 -4.59 7.02
CA TYR A 155 2.23 -4.25 8.00
C TYR A 155 3.66 -4.57 7.53
N LEU A 156 3.84 -5.54 6.63
CA LEU A 156 5.14 -5.86 6.03
C LEU A 156 5.76 -4.67 5.26
N PHE A 157 4.98 -3.65 4.92
CA PHE A 157 5.46 -2.41 4.33
C PHE A 157 6.52 -1.71 5.20
N ILE A 158 6.53 -1.98 6.51
CA ILE A 158 7.53 -1.44 7.44
C ILE A 158 8.97 -1.76 7.02
N TYR A 159 9.22 -2.89 6.36
CA TYR A 159 10.56 -3.24 5.88
C TYR A 159 11.07 -2.28 4.81
N LEU A 160 10.19 -1.81 3.92
CA LEU A 160 10.55 -0.77 2.95
C LEU A 160 10.87 0.54 3.66
N LEU A 161 10.01 0.97 4.58
CA LEU A 161 10.20 2.23 5.32
C LEU A 161 11.52 2.21 6.07
N PHE A 162 11.78 1.14 6.83
CA PHE A 162 13.03 0.98 7.55
C PHE A 162 14.26 1.02 6.62
N SER A 163 14.17 0.39 5.45
CA SER A 163 15.27 0.42 4.47
C SER A 163 15.52 1.82 3.91
N ILE A 164 14.45 2.57 3.63
CA ILE A 164 14.54 3.96 3.17
C ILE A 164 15.12 4.85 4.27
N ASP A 165 14.64 4.71 5.52
CA ASP A 165 15.13 5.49 6.65
C ASP A 165 16.63 5.24 6.91
N LEU A 166 17.06 3.98 6.88
CA LEU A 166 18.48 3.63 7.00
C LEU A 166 19.31 4.24 5.88
N LEU A 167 18.81 4.24 4.65
CA LEU A 167 19.50 4.87 3.53
C LEU A 167 19.65 6.38 3.75
N PHE A 168 18.59 7.09 4.18
CA PHE A 168 18.66 8.52 4.46
C PHE A 168 19.59 8.83 5.64
N ILE A 169 19.56 8.05 6.71
CA ILE A 169 20.48 8.18 7.84
C ILE A 169 21.93 8.02 7.36
N TYR A 170 22.21 7.00 6.55
CA TYR A 170 23.53 6.78 5.96
C TYR A 170 24.00 7.98 5.12
N LEU A 171 23.14 8.49 4.23
CA LEU A 171 23.47 9.59 3.31
C LEU A 171 23.68 10.93 4.04
N ILE A 172 22.92 11.20 5.10
CA ILE A 172 22.97 12.46 5.86
C ILE A 172 24.14 12.45 6.86
N PHE A 173 24.28 11.39 7.66
CA PHE A 173 25.18 11.38 8.81
C PHE A 173 26.54 10.74 8.53
N LEU A 174 26.58 9.65 7.74
CA LEU A 174 27.83 8.93 7.47
C LEU A 174 28.51 9.45 6.21
N ARG A 175 27.80 9.47 5.09
CA ARG A 175 28.37 9.88 3.80
C ARG A 175 28.41 11.41 3.64
N LYS A 176 27.50 12.12 4.34
CA LYS A 176 27.37 13.59 4.31
C LYS A 176 27.11 14.16 2.90
N ASP A 177 26.52 13.36 2.03
CA ASP A 177 26.14 13.79 0.68
C ASP A 177 24.95 14.75 0.71
N ARG A 178 24.16 14.71 1.79
CA ARG A 178 22.98 15.56 2.00
C ARG A 178 23.02 16.21 3.38
N LYS A 179 22.52 17.44 3.46
CA LYS A 179 22.30 18.12 4.73
C LYS A 179 20.93 17.72 5.28
N PHE A 180 20.85 17.67 6.62
CA PHE A 180 19.56 17.52 7.28
C PHE A 180 18.69 18.75 6.99
N ASP A 181 17.44 18.55 6.60
CA ASP A 181 16.43 19.59 6.40
C ASP A 181 15.20 19.24 7.27
N PHE A 182 14.65 20.22 7.96
CA PHE A 182 13.45 20.04 8.79
C PHE A 182 12.24 19.57 8.00
N LYS A 183 12.20 19.74 6.68
CA LYS A 183 11.16 19.20 5.81
C LYS A 183 11.03 17.68 5.86
N TYR A 184 12.09 16.95 6.23
CA TYR A 184 11.99 15.50 6.47
C TYR A 184 11.00 15.15 7.59
N LEU A 185 10.83 16.04 8.58
CA LEU A 185 9.88 15.82 9.66
C LEU A 185 8.43 15.78 9.17
N ILE A 186 8.12 16.48 8.07
CA ILE A 186 6.80 16.45 7.44
C ILE A 186 6.41 15.02 7.03
N THR A 187 7.37 14.25 6.52
CA THR A 187 7.13 12.85 6.15
C THR A 187 6.65 12.04 7.37
N ILE A 188 7.32 12.21 8.50
CA ILE A 188 6.97 11.50 9.74
C ILE A 188 5.64 12.00 10.28
N GLU A 189 5.41 13.31 10.28
CA GLU A 189 4.19 13.93 10.79
C GLU A 189 2.96 13.45 10.00
N VAL A 190 3.02 13.53 8.67
CA VAL A 190 1.93 13.05 7.79
C VAL A 190 1.68 11.56 7.97
N PHE A 191 2.74 10.75 8.02
CA PHE A 191 2.63 9.31 8.28
C PHE A 191 1.89 9.04 9.59
N LEU A 192 2.29 9.68 10.67
CA LEU A 192 1.67 9.49 11.98
C LEU A 192 0.22 9.97 12.02
N ILE A 193 -0.09 11.15 11.44
CA ILE A 193 -1.46 11.69 11.40
C ILE A 193 -2.40 10.71 10.68
N VAL A 194 -2.00 10.16 9.54
CA VAL A 194 -2.83 9.20 8.79
C VAL A 194 -3.01 7.89 9.54
N LEU A 195 -2.04 7.49 10.39
CA LEU A 195 -2.15 6.28 11.20
C LEU A 195 -3.04 6.44 12.45
N VAL A 196 -3.27 7.67 12.93
CA VAL A 196 -4.01 7.92 14.19
C VAL A 196 -5.30 7.11 14.33
N PRO A 197 -6.22 7.08 13.34
CA PRO A 197 -7.47 6.33 13.48
C PRO A 197 -7.25 4.83 13.69
N HIS A 198 -6.28 4.26 12.97
CA HIS A 198 -5.92 2.84 13.11
C HIS A 198 -5.27 2.54 14.48
N LEU A 199 -4.42 3.43 14.97
CA LEU A 199 -3.80 3.29 16.30
C LEU A 199 -4.85 3.35 17.42
N ILE A 200 -5.81 4.27 17.32
CA ILE A 200 -6.94 4.36 18.27
C ILE A 200 -7.74 3.05 18.27
N TRP A 201 -8.03 2.52 17.09
CA TRP A 201 -8.73 1.25 16.94
C TRP A 201 -7.95 0.07 17.61
N LEU A 202 -6.63 -0.02 17.39
CA LEU A 202 -5.78 -1.05 18.00
C LEU A 202 -5.81 -0.99 19.53
N ILE A 203 -5.73 0.21 20.11
CA ILE A 203 -5.77 0.43 21.56
C ILE A 203 -7.14 0.03 22.12
N SER A 204 -8.22 0.44 21.46
CA SER A 204 -9.59 0.11 21.86
C SER A 204 -9.84 -1.40 21.85
N LYS A 205 -9.44 -2.11 20.81
CA LYS A 205 -9.58 -3.59 20.74
C LYS A 205 -8.76 -4.31 21.80
N ARG A 206 -7.56 -3.85 22.11
CA ARG A 206 -6.72 -4.41 23.18
C ARG A 206 -7.40 -4.25 24.54
N SER A 207 -7.96 -3.08 24.81
CA SER A 207 -8.67 -2.81 26.07
C SER A 207 -9.92 -3.69 26.23
N CYS A 208 -10.66 -3.95 25.17
CA CYS A 208 -11.82 -4.84 25.17
C CYS A 208 -11.44 -6.30 25.50
N LYS A 209 -10.39 -6.83 24.85
CA LYS A 209 -9.88 -8.18 25.13
C LYS A 209 -9.44 -8.35 26.57
N THR A 210 -8.73 -7.37 27.13
CA THR A 210 -8.24 -7.42 28.53
C THR A 210 -9.41 -7.43 29.52
N LYS A 211 -10.48 -6.67 29.26
CA LYS A 211 -11.70 -6.68 30.09
C LYS A 211 -12.41 -8.03 30.09
N VAL A 212 -12.53 -8.66 28.90
CA VAL A 212 -13.15 -9.98 28.77
C VAL A 212 -12.36 -11.07 29.50
N VAL A 213 -11.04 -11.07 29.36
CA VAL A 213 -10.17 -12.03 30.06
C VAL A 213 -10.27 -11.85 31.57
N ASN A 214 -10.24 -10.61 32.07
CA ASN A 214 -10.38 -10.36 33.51
C ASN A 214 -11.75 -10.77 34.03
N SER A 215 -12.86 -10.48 33.31
CA SER A 215 -14.20 -10.88 33.72
C SER A 215 -14.37 -12.41 33.77
N SER A 216 -13.82 -13.14 32.77
CA SER A 216 -13.85 -14.61 32.77
C SER A 216 -12.98 -15.22 33.88
N MET A 217 -11.92 -14.54 34.29
CA MET A 217 -11.06 -14.99 35.38
C MET A 217 -11.72 -14.79 36.76
N TYR A 218 -12.56 -13.77 36.94
CA TYR A 218 -13.37 -13.60 38.17
C TYR A 218 -14.52 -14.60 38.26
N LEU A 219 -15.12 -15.01 37.12
CA LEU A 219 -16.19 -16.01 37.10
C LEU A 219 -15.69 -17.47 37.29
N ALA A 220 -14.39 -17.70 37.19
CA ALA A 220 -13.79 -19.04 37.37
C ALA A 220 -13.28 -19.28 38.81
N VAL A 221 -13.42 -18.32 39.72
CA VAL A 221 -12.92 -18.37 41.11
C VAL A 221 -14.07 -18.52 42.11
N ASP A 222 -15.34 -18.43 41.69
CA ASP A 222 -16.55 -18.76 42.46
C ASP A 222 -17.03 -20.20 42.14
#